data_c9fc4c892ed8dd21465e61fc81111939
#
_entry.id   c9fc4c892ed8dd21465e61fc81111939
#
_cell.length_a   1.000
_cell.length_b   1.000
_cell.length_c   1.000
_cell.angle_alpha   90.00
_cell.angle_beta   90.00
_cell.angle_gamma   90.00
#
_symmetry.space_group_name_H-M   'P 1'
#
loop_
_entity.id
_entity.type
_entity.pdbx_description
1 polymer ?
#
loop_
_entity_poly.entity_id
_entity_poly.type
_entity_poly.pdbx_seq_one_letter_code
_entity_poly.pdbx_strand_id
1 'polypeptide(L)'
;MGRCLSYTYARISVGSAIGELQGLAAREYDEVGQKDLDHLNIDWKRYCELDAAGKLATFIAKRDGVIVGYAAFVVQTHIHYCDALVAANSAVYIVPEARVGRVALKLFRYAEIGLKAQGVKKIYYHVKQEKDFGRLLEHLGYRDSERLFAKVVQ
;
A
#
# COMPACT_ATOMS: atom_id res chain seq x y z
N MET A 1 -8.43 -19.16 27.76
CA MET A 1 -7.41 -18.12 27.58
C MET A 1 -7.32 -17.79 26.10
N GLY A 2 -7.75 -16.61 25.71
CA GLY A 2 -7.64 -16.15 24.32
C GLY A 2 -6.16 -15.99 23.94
N ARG A 3 -5.75 -16.62 22.83
CA ARG A 3 -4.43 -16.36 22.23
C ARG A 3 -4.33 -14.86 21.92
N CYS A 4 -3.39 -14.18 22.53
CA CYS A 4 -3.08 -12.80 22.17
C CYS A 4 -2.55 -12.81 20.74
N LEU A 5 -3.32 -12.26 19.79
CA LEU A 5 -2.91 -12.18 18.40
C LEU A 5 -1.69 -11.28 18.30
N SER A 6 -0.59 -11.79 17.76
CA SER A 6 0.65 -11.05 17.58
C SER A 6 0.70 -10.47 16.17
N TYR A 7 0.82 -9.14 16.08
CA TYR A 7 1.02 -8.43 14.81
C TYR A 7 2.45 -7.94 14.71
N THR A 8 3.07 -8.16 13.56
CA THR A 8 4.39 -7.68 13.23
C THR A 8 4.37 -6.93 11.90
N TYR A 9 5.32 -6.02 11.69
CA TYR A 9 5.42 -5.18 10.51
C TYR A 9 6.82 -5.31 9.92
N ALA A 10 6.91 -5.34 8.61
CA ALA A 10 8.19 -5.44 7.92
C ALA A 10 8.14 -4.77 6.54
N ARG A 11 9.29 -4.32 6.06
CA ARG A 11 9.51 -4.03 4.65
C ARG A 11 10.02 -5.30 3.98
N ILE A 12 9.48 -5.62 2.82
CA ILE A 12 9.86 -6.83 2.07
C ILE A 12 10.21 -6.51 0.63
N SER A 13 10.96 -7.41 -0.01
CA SER A 13 11.02 -7.49 -1.46
C SER A 13 9.78 -8.20 -1.98
N VAL A 14 9.14 -7.66 -3.01
CA VAL A 14 7.93 -8.25 -3.63
C VAL A 14 8.19 -9.68 -4.06
N GLY A 15 9.36 -9.94 -4.68
CA GLY A 15 9.73 -11.27 -5.16
C GLY A 15 9.76 -12.35 -4.08
N SER A 16 9.96 -11.97 -2.82
CA SER A 16 10.00 -12.91 -1.70
C SER A 16 8.65 -13.45 -1.26
N ALA A 17 7.53 -12.83 -1.68
CA ALA A 17 6.18 -13.15 -1.19
C ALA A 17 5.10 -13.08 -2.28
N ILE A 18 5.44 -13.28 -3.55
CA ILE A 18 4.50 -13.16 -4.68
C ILE A 18 3.26 -14.04 -4.46
N GLY A 19 3.42 -15.29 -4.06
CA GLY A 19 2.30 -16.21 -3.86
C GLY A 19 1.30 -15.72 -2.82
N GLU A 20 1.77 -15.22 -1.68
CA GLU A 20 0.93 -14.64 -0.63
C GLU A 20 0.27 -13.33 -1.09
N LEU A 21 1.05 -12.48 -1.76
CA LEU A 21 0.54 -11.19 -2.28
C LEU A 21 -0.50 -11.38 -3.39
N GLN A 22 -0.36 -12.39 -4.24
CA GLN A 22 -1.36 -12.74 -5.26
C GLN A 22 -2.72 -13.05 -4.62
N GLY A 23 -2.74 -13.85 -3.57
CA GLY A 23 -3.97 -14.19 -2.84
C GLY A 23 -4.64 -12.97 -2.23
N LEU A 24 -3.86 -12.08 -1.63
CA LEU A 24 -4.37 -10.82 -1.07
C LEU A 24 -4.85 -9.86 -2.15
N ALA A 25 -4.13 -9.75 -3.25
CA ALA A 25 -4.51 -8.90 -4.37
C ALA A 25 -5.83 -9.35 -5.04
N ALA A 26 -6.08 -10.64 -5.10
CA ALA A 26 -7.35 -11.18 -5.57
C ALA A 26 -8.51 -10.77 -4.63
N ARG A 27 -8.31 -10.85 -3.32
CA ARG A 27 -9.29 -10.38 -2.33
C ARG A 27 -9.53 -8.87 -2.41
N GLU A 28 -8.47 -8.08 -2.57
CA GLU A 28 -8.57 -6.64 -2.77
C GLU A 28 -9.38 -6.32 -4.03
N TYR A 29 -9.10 -7.00 -5.14
CA TYR A 29 -9.82 -6.80 -6.39
C TYR A 29 -11.32 -7.13 -6.24
N ASP A 30 -11.66 -8.21 -5.57
CA ASP A 30 -13.06 -8.58 -5.33
C ASP A 30 -13.79 -7.52 -4.49
N GLU A 31 -13.10 -6.89 -3.55
CA GLU A 31 -13.69 -5.89 -2.66
C GLU A 31 -13.73 -4.49 -3.27
N VAL A 32 -12.63 -4.01 -3.87
CA VAL A 32 -12.45 -2.61 -4.29
C VAL A 32 -11.78 -2.44 -5.65
N GLY A 33 -11.62 -3.49 -6.42
CA GLY A 33 -10.95 -3.44 -7.71
C GLY A 33 -11.67 -2.56 -8.73
N GLN A 34 -10.92 -2.06 -9.70
CA GLN A 34 -11.46 -1.32 -10.84
C GLN A 34 -12.08 -2.30 -11.84
N LYS A 35 -13.36 -2.59 -11.66
CA LYS A 35 -14.10 -3.57 -12.48
C LYS A 35 -14.33 -3.10 -13.93
N ASP A 36 -14.11 -1.83 -14.21
CA ASP A 36 -14.21 -1.19 -15.51
C ASP A 36 -12.92 -1.28 -16.35
N LEU A 37 -11.84 -1.85 -15.77
CA LEU A 37 -10.59 -2.15 -16.46
C LEU A 37 -10.41 -3.66 -16.62
N ASP A 38 -11.13 -4.29 -17.53
CA ASP A 38 -11.04 -5.74 -17.79
C ASP A 38 -10.93 -6.60 -16.50
N HIS A 39 -10.04 -7.58 -16.51
CA HIS A 39 -9.78 -8.47 -15.39
C HIS A 39 -8.46 -8.14 -14.68
N LEU A 40 -8.33 -8.56 -13.44
CA LEU A 40 -7.09 -8.41 -12.68
C LEU A 40 -5.97 -9.25 -13.34
N ASN A 41 -4.92 -8.57 -13.78
CA ASN A 41 -3.73 -9.20 -14.34
C ASN A 41 -2.49 -8.40 -13.92
N ILE A 42 -1.94 -8.74 -12.76
CA ILE A 42 -0.84 -7.98 -12.14
C ILE A 42 0.48 -8.30 -12.83
N ASP A 43 1.18 -7.27 -13.27
CA ASP A 43 2.53 -7.37 -13.82
C ASP A 43 3.56 -7.53 -12.69
N TRP A 44 3.69 -8.76 -12.19
CA TRP A 44 4.64 -9.09 -11.13
C TRP A 44 6.10 -8.88 -11.54
N LYS A 45 6.39 -9.09 -12.82
CA LYS A 45 7.74 -8.84 -13.36
C LYS A 45 8.11 -7.36 -13.19
N ARG A 46 7.21 -6.47 -13.57
CA ARG A 46 7.41 -5.02 -13.42
C ARG A 46 7.55 -4.61 -11.96
N TYR A 47 6.74 -5.19 -11.07
CA TYR A 47 6.88 -4.97 -9.62
C TYR A 47 8.28 -5.34 -9.12
N CYS A 48 8.80 -6.50 -9.52
CA CYS A 48 10.14 -6.93 -9.15
C CYS A 48 11.24 -6.03 -9.74
N GLU A 49 11.08 -5.57 -10.98
CA GLU A 49 12.01 -4.63 -11.63
C GLU A 49 12.05 -3.28 -10.91
N LEU A 50 10.90 -2.73 -10.54
CA LEU A 50 10.80 -1.48 -9.77
C LEU A 50 11.43 -1.64 -8.37
N ASP A 51 11.20 -2.78 -7.74
CA ASP A 51 11.78 -3.09 -6.42
C ASP A 51 13.30 -3.17 -6.50
N ALA A 52 13.84 -3.91 -7.47
CA ALA A 52 15.28 -4.01 -7.70
C ALA A 52 15.92 -2.65 -8.02
N ALA A 53 15.19 -1.75 -8.68
CA ALA A 53 15.64 -0.40 -9.01
C ALA A 53 15.50 0.59 -7.83
N GLY A 54 15.01 0.17 -6.67
CA GLY A 54 14.72 1.06 -5.54
C GLY A 54 13.53 2.00 -5.73
N LYS A 55 12.68 1.70 -6.72
CA LYS A 55 11.51 2.52 -7.10
C LYS A 55 10.18 1.95 -6.57
N LEU A 56 10.24 0.92 -5.75
CA LEU A 56 9.11 0.33 -5.06
C LEU A 56 9.47 0.13 -3.59
N ALA A 57 8.55 0.43 -2.71
CA ALA A 57 8.67 0.13 -1.28
C ALA A 57 7.40 -0.60 -0.84
N THR A 58 7.55 -1.83 -0.38
CA THR A 58 6.43 -2.67 0.06
C THR A 58 6.55 -2.98 1.54
N PHE A 59 5.54 -2.61 2.29
CA PHE A 59 5.42 -2.83 3.72
C PHE A 59 4.27 -3.78 4.00
N ILE A 60 4.46 -4.70 4.93
CA ILE A 60 3.46 -5.72 5.27
C ILE A 60 3.14 -5.72 6.75
N ALA A 61 1.92 -6.13 7.06
CA ALA A 61 1.49 -6.54 8.39
C ALA A 61 1.30 -8.05 8.40
N LYS A 62 1.86 -8.72 9.40
CA LYS A 62 1.66 -10.15 9.65
C LYS A 62 0.88 -10.35 10.94
N ARG A 63 0.01 -11.34 10.95
CA ARG A 63 -0.65 -11.87 12.14
C ARG A 63 -0.21 -13.31 12.34
N ASP A 64 0.48 -13.58 13.45
CA ASP A 64 1.02 -14.90 13.76
C ASP A 64 1.84 -15.49 12.59
N GLY A 65 2.66 -14.67 11.94
CA GLY A 65 3.52 -15.06 10.82
C GLY A 65 2.89 -15.07 9.43
N VAL A 66 1.58 -14.82 9.31
CA VAL A 66 0.85 -14.79 8.03
C VAL A 66 0.62 -13.33 7.59
N ILE A 67 0.89 -13.01 6.33
CA ILE A 67 0.62 -11.69 5.78
C ILE A 67 -0.88 -11.44 5.74
N VAL A 68 -1.34 -10.40 6.41
CA VAL A 68 -2.75 -9.99 6.49
C VAL A 68 -3.00 -8.61 5.89
N GLY A 69 -1.97 -7.92 5.49
CA GLY A 69 -2.09 -6.62 4.85
C GLY A 69 -0.79 -6.13 4.25
N TYR A 70 -0.90 -5.19 3.33
CA TYR A 70 0.25 -4.56 2.68
C TYR A 70 -0.05 -3.11 2.32
N ALA A 71 1.03 -2.35 2.21
CA ALA A 71 1.05 -1.02 1.62
C ALA A 71 2.26 -0.92 0.71
N ALA A 72 2.02 -0.80 -0.59
CA ALA A 72 3.06 -0.71 -1.61
C ALA A 72 3.07 0.69 -2.22
N PHE A 73 4.26 1.26 -2.35
CA PHE A 73 4.47 2.61 -2.86
C PHE A 73 5.43 2.61 -4.03
N VAL A 74 5.07 3.33 -5.08
CA VAL A 74 6.01 3.72 -6.12
C VAL A 74 6.78 4.94 -5.63
N VAL A 75 8.09 4.85 -5.64
CA VAL A 75 9.01 5.89 -5.18
C VAL A 75 9.74 6.47 -6.38
N GLN A 76 9.64 7.77 -6.57
CA GLN A 76 10.24 8.43 -7.74
C GLN A 76 10.58 9.89 -7.44
N THR A 77 11.49 10.43 -8.22
CA THR A 77 11.76 11.86 -8.23
C THR A 77 10.57 12.61 -8.84
N HIS A 78 10.15 13.69 -8.22
CA HIS A 78 9.06 14.49 -8.74
C HIS A 78 9.49 15.23 -10.00
N ILE A 79 8.72 15.13 -11.08
CA ILE A 79 9.12 15.66 -12.40
C ILE A 79 9.34 17.18 -12.42
N HIS A 80 8.59 17.93 -11.61
CA HIS A 80 8.75 19.39 -11.48
C HIS A 80 9.69 19.82 -10.35
N TYR A 81 10.09 18.88 -9.50
CA TYR A 81 10.96 19.14 -8.34
C TYR A 81 12.00 18.03 -8.26
N CYS A 82 13.01 18.08 -9.14
CA CYS A 82 13.96 16.98 -9.31
C CYS A 82 14.78 16.63 -8.06
N ASP A 83 14.85 17.55 -7.09
CA ASP A 83 15.51 17.31 -5.79
C ASP A 83 14.56 16.67 -4.75
N ALA A 84 13.31 16.43 -5.11
CA ALA A 84 12.32 15.86 -4.20
C ALA A 84 11.95 14.43 -4.59
N LEU A 85 12.33 13.49 -3.74
CA LEU A 85 11.86 12.11 -3.81
C LEU A 85 10.44 12.04 -3.21
N VAL A 86 9.50 11.46 -3.94
CA VAL A 86 8.10 11.32 -3.53
C VAL A 86 7.65 9.87 -3.62
N ALA A 87 6.65 9.51 -2.85
CA ALA A 87 6.06 8.18 -2.87
C ALA A 87 4.54 8.28 -3.02
N ALA A 88 3.95 7.41 -3.84
CA ALA A 88 2.51 7.27 -3.98
C ALA A 88 2.11 5.81 -3.87
N ASN A 89 1.03 5.51 -3.15
CA ASN A 89 0.59 4.13 -3.03
C ASN A 89 0.12 3.57 -4.37
N SER A 90 0.61 2.39 -4.71
CA SER A 90 0.08 1.58 -5.81
C SER A 90 -1.03 0.64 -5.34
N ALA A 91 -0.92 0.16 -4.10
CA ALA A 91 -1.91 -0.70 -3.47
C ALA A 91 -1.82 -0.59 -1.95
N VAL A 92 -2.97 -0.57 -1.30
CA VAL A 92 -3.10 -0.66 0.17
C VAL A 92 -4.27 -1.57 0.47
N TYR A 93 -4.02 -2.64 1.18
CA TYR A 93 -5.06 -3.58 1.57
C TYR A 93 -4.76 -4.28 2.89
N ILE A 94 -5.78 -4.43 3.71
CA ILE A 94 -5.77 -5.26 4.91
C ILE A 94 -7.00 -6.13 4.86
N VAL A 95 -6.85 -7.43 5.08
CA VAL A 95 -7.99 -8.34 5.09
C VAL A 95 -9.02 -7.90 6.15
N PRO A 96 -10.34 -8.01 5.88
CA PRO A 96 -11.37 -7.51 6.78
C PRO A 96 -11.23 -8.00 8.22
N GLU A 97 -10.86 -9.26 8.41
CA GLU A 97 -10.67 -9.88 9.73
C GLU A 97 -9.45 -9.35 10.52
N ALA A 98 -8.57 -8.59 9.87
CA ALA A 98 -7.42 -7.94 10.51
C ALA A 98 -7.60 -6.42 10.64
N ARG A 99 -8.73 -5.85 10.23
CA ARG A 99 -9.07 -4.42 10.39
C ARG A 99 -9.55 -4.14 11.81
N VAL A 100 -8.72 -4.47 12.78
CA VAL A 100 -9.03 -4.36 14.21
C VAL A 100 -7.99 -3.52 14.91
N GLY A 101 -8.40 -2.81 15.94
CA GLY A 101 -7.51 -2.01 16.77
C GLY A 101 -6.70 -1.00 15.94
N ARG A 102 -5.37 -1.06 16.09
CA ARG A 102 -4.43 -0.12 15.46
C ARG A 102 -3.60 -0.74 14.33
N VAL A 103 -4.02 -1.86 13.75
CA VAL A 103 -3.23 -2.57 12.73
C VAL A 103 -2.91 -1.68 11.54
N ALA A 104 -3.92 -1.05 10.94
CA ALA A 104 -3.73 -0.13 9.82
C ALA A 104 -2.87 1.09 10.20
N LEU A 105 -3.16 1.70 11.35
CA LEU A 105 -2.40 2.84 11.85
C LEU A 105 -0.91 2.51 12.00
N LYS A 106 -0.61 1.37 12.58
CA LYS A 106 0.77 0.92 12.78
C LYS A 106 1.46 0.59 11.46
N LEU A 107 0.75 -0.04 10.50
CA LEU A 107 1.29 -0.31 9.17
C LEU A 107 1.66 0.99 8.45
N PHE A 108 0.78 1.98 8.47
CA PHE A 108 1.01 3.26 7.80
C PHE A 108 2.14 4.07 8.46
N ARG A 109 2.22 4.07 9.78
CA ARG A 109 3.36 4.67 10.50
C ARG A 109 4.67 3.97 10.18
N TYR A 110 4.66 2.67 10.14
CA TYR A 110 5.83 1.87 9.78
C TYR A 110 6.31 2.20 8.36
N ALA A 111 5.38 2.27 7.41
CA ALA A 111 5.66 2.67 6.03
C ALA A 111 6.22 4.10 5.95
N GLU A 112 5.62 5.05 6.66
CA GLU A 112 6.08 6.45 6.70
C GLU A 112 7.52 6.55 7.22
N ILE A 113 7.85 5.86 8.30
CA ILE A 113 9.20 5.82 8.85
C ILE A 113 10.19 5.25 7.82
N GLY A 114 9.83 4.15 7.17
CA GLY A 114 10.66 3.52 6.15
C GLY A 114 10.89 4.39 4.92
N LEU A 115 9.85 5.04 4.43
CA LEU A 115 9.92 5.96 3.29
C LEU A 115 10.74 7.21 3.63
N LYS A 116 10.54 7.79 4.82
CA LYS A 116 11.33 8.91 5.30
C LYS A 116 12.82 8.55 5.41
N ALA A 117 13.15 7.37 5.91
CA ALA A 117 14.53 6.89 5.98
C ALA A 117 15.18 6.73 4.60
N GLN A 118 14.38 6.45 3.56
CA GLN A 118 14.82 6.39 2.17
C GLN A 118 15.03 7.79 1.53
N GLY A 119 14.62 8.85 2.20
CA GLY A 119 14.73 10.23 1.72
C GLY A 119 13.45 10.77 1.06
N VAL A 120 12.34 10.06 1.15
CA VAL A 120 11.05 10.54 0.63
C VAL A 120 10.63 11.78 1.40
N LYS A 121 10.30 12.85 0.67
CA LYS A 121 9.90 14.14 1.22
C LYS A 121 8.39 14.32 1.30
N LYS A 122 7.63 13.62 0.45
CA LYS A 122 6.17 13.68 0.43
C LYS A 122 5.58 12.33 0.05
N ILE A 123 4.53 11.95 0.75
CA ILE A 123 3.80 10.71 0.52
C ILE A 123 2.38 11.06 0.10
N TYR A 124 1.93 10.44 -0.97
CA TYR A 124 0.56 10.55 -1.48
C TYR A 124 -0.19 9.25 -1.26
N TYR A 125 -1.40 9.33 -0.75
CA TYR A 125 -2.33 8.21 -0.72
C TYR A 125 -3.50 8.49 -1.66
N HIS A 126 -3.71 7.59 -2.60
CA HIS A 126 -4.94 7.51 -3.40
C HIS A 126 -5.95 6.69 -2.61
N VAL A 127 -7.04 7.32 -2.20
CA VAL A 127 -8.09 6.72 -1.38
C VAL A 127 -9.35 6.57 -2.22
N LYS A 128 -9.84 5.34 -2.35
CA LYS A 128 -11.08 5.05 -3.07
C LYS A 128 -12.29 5.47 -2.23
N GLN A 129 -13.27 6.12 -2.86
CA GLN A 129 -14.48 6.60 -2.17
C GLN A 129 -15.30 5.44 -1.55
N GLU A 130 -15.31 4.28 -2.20
CA GLU A 130 -16.03 3.08 -1.74
C GLU A 130 -15.41 2.46 -0.48
N LYS A 131 -14.13 2.72 -0.23
CA LYS A 131 -13.37 2.24 0.93
C LYS A 131 -12.49 3.35 1.46
N ASP A 132 -13.14 4.38 1.96
CA ASP A 132 -12.49 5.59 2.45
C ASP A 132 -11.84 5.35 3.81
N PHE A 133 -10.51 5.46 3.85
CA PHE A 133 -9.72 5.46 5.08
C PHE A 133 -9.07 6.82 5.36
N GLY A 134 -9.61 7.89 4.77
CA GLY A 134 -9.08 9.25 4.91
C GLY A 134 -8.99 9.73 6.34
N ARG A 135 -9.96 9.40 7.20
CA ARG A 135 -9.92 9.75 8.64
C ARG A 135 -8.70 9.16 9.35
N LEU A 136 -8.28 7.94 8.99
CA LEU A 136 -7.09 7.34 9.52
C LEU A 136 -5.84 8.11 9.10
N LEU A 137 -5.79 8.54 7.85
CA LEU A 137 -4.71 9.36 7.32
C LEU A 137 -4.67 10.74 7.97
N GLU A 138 -5.82 11.38 8.15
CA GLU A 138 -5.92 12.66 8.86
C GLU A 138 -5.39 12.55 10.30
N HIS A 139 -5.68 11.45 10.99
CA HIS A 139 -5.14 11.17 12.32
C HIS A 139 -3.60 11.05 12.32
N LEU A 140 -3.01 10.65 11.21
CA LEU A 140 -1.55 10.59 11.00
C LEU A 140 -0.95 11.92 10.52
N GLY A 141 -1.76 12.97 10.33
CA GLY A 141 -1.32 14.28 9.89
C GLY A 141 -1.39 14.51 8.39
N TYR A 142 -1.93 13.56 7.63
CA TYR A 142 -2.23 13.76 6.21
C TYR A 142 -3.47 14.65 6.05
N ARG A 143 -3.58 15.30 4.92
CA ARG A 143 -4.74 16.12 4.57
C ARG A 143 -5.19 15.83 3.15
N ASP A 144 -6.47 15.95 2.92
CA ASP A 144 -7.06 15.90 1.58
C ASP A 144 -6.52 17.07 0.75
N SER A 145 -5.84 16.76 -0.35
CA SER A 145 -5.12 17.77 -1.15
C SER A 145 -5.54 17.81 -2.61
N GLU A 146 -6.06 16.71 -3.15
CA GLU A 146 -6.39 16.58 -4.57
C GLU A 146 -7.63 15.72 -4.77
N ARG A 147 -8.31 15.92 -5.92
CA ARG A 147 -9.39 15.05 -6.37
C ARG A 147 -8.96 14.32 -7.62
N LEU A 148 -9.24 13.03 -7.70
CA LEU A 148 -9.00 12.22 -8.87
C LEU A 148 -10.31 12.03 -9.67
N PHE A 149 -10.30 12.46 -10.92
CA PHE A 149 -11.40 12.24 -11.86
C PHE A 149 -10.98 11.16 -12.87
N ALA A 150 -11.84 10.19 -13.10
CA ALA A 150 -11.54 9.07 -13.99
C ALA A 150 -12.68 8.85 -15.00
N LYS A 151 -12.31 8.42 -16.20
CA LYS A 151 -13.25 8.04 -17.25
C LYS A 151 -12.62 6.90 -18.06
N VAL A 152 -13.40 5.85 -18.30
CA VAL A 152 -12.99 4.82 -19.26
C VAL A 152 -13.08 5.42 -20.66
N VAL A 153 -12.02 5.33 -21.43
CA VAL A 153 -11.96 5.74 -22.83
C VAL A 153 -11.81 4.50 -23.71
N GLN A 154 -12.69 4.37 -24.70
CA GLN A 154 -12.70 3.25 -25.65
C GLN A 154 -12.27 3.73 -27.02
#